data_998561d7736b25426c9b599896e817cd
#
_entry.id   998561d7736b25426c9b599896e817cd
#
_cell.length_a   1.000
_cell.length_b   1.000
_cell.length_c   1.000
_cell.angle_alpha   90.00
_cell.angle_beta   90.00
_cell.angle_gamma   90.00
#
_symmetry.space_group_name_H-M   'P 1'
#
loop_
_entity.id
_entity.type
_entity.pdbx_description
1 polymer ?
#
loop_
_entity_poly.entity_id
_entity_poly.type
_entity_poly.pdbx_seq_one_letter_code
_entity_poly.pdbx_strand_id
1 'polypeptide(L)'
;MTQHGRDQPHEDWPELYTMEQGLELPAEEVMTIKGGAWYGWPNCYFDPTLNKLVLAPEYGGDGGKMIGVCDKAEPPLVAFPAHWAPNDLKLYKGTQFPKPYVGGAFIAFHGSWNRAPGPQQGYNIVFQPLADGKPSGKFVIFADGFAGKYKDPGRAAHRPSGVAVGADGALYVSDDKAGRIWRVTFNGDPSVTNIEAAPSPTVEAATSPEVRPPEGIHPNAGTELAALSVPPGGTSGEVTLGKKIFHGDVAGATCAGCHGAEGIGTPVGPALSSGTWLWGDGNLACITETIKNGVPEPKQHPGAMPPMGGVKLSDENLKAVGAYVWSLGHQGETKQPSKQ
;
A
#
# COMPACT_ATOMS: atom_id res chain seq x y z
N MET A 1 11.14 2.04 12.66
CA MET A 1 9.74 2.05 12.14
C MET A 1 9.80 1.80 10.65
N THR A 2 8.88 1.03 10.11
CA THR A 2 8.67 0.87 8.66
C THR A 2 7.56 1.81 8.20
N GLN A 3 7.63 2.30 6.97
CA GLN A 3 6.57 3.04 6.30
C GLN A 3 6.43 2.50 4.89
N HIS A 4 5.20 2.21 4.49
CA HIS A 4 4.89 1.89 3.11
C HIS A 4 4.93 3.17 2.27
N GLY A 5 5.42 3.04 1.04
CA GLY A 5 5.27 4.07 0.03
C GLY A 5 3.81 4.25 -0.35
N ARG A 6 3.51 5.35 -1.03
CA ARG A 6 2.20 5.56 -1.63
C ARG A 6 2.03 4.66 -2.85
N ASP A 7 0.79 4.37 -3.20
CA ASP A 7 0.45 3.54 -4.34
C ASP A 7 0.08 4.40 -5.57
N GLN A 8 0.15 3.79 -6.74
CA GLN A 8 -0.47 4.23 -7.98
C GLN A 8 -0.04 5.63 -8.50
N PRO A 9 1.25 6.04 -8.44
CA PRO A 9 1.65 7.36 -8.93
C PRO A 9 1.39 7.54 -10.43
N HIS A 10 1.56 6.50 -11.27
CA HIS A 10 1.26 6.59 -12.70
C HIS A 10 -0.24 6.56 -12.98
N GLU A 11 -1.00 5.73 -12.31
CA GLU A 11 -2.45 5.59 -12.51
C GLU A 11 -3.18 6.87 -12.15
N ASP A 12 -2.76 7.51 -11.04
CA ASP A 12 -3.36 8.76 -10.56
C ASP A 12 -2.82 10.01 -11.28
N TRP A 13 -1.55 9.95 -11.76
CA TRP A 13 -0.83 11.08 -12.35
C TRP A 13 -0.04 10.66 -13.59
N PRO A 14 -0.71 10.16 -14.65
CA PRO A 14 -0.04 9.67 -15.85
C PRO A 14 0.76 10.75 -16.61
N GLU A 15 0.42 12.03 -16.40
CA GLU A 15 1.16 13.16 -16.96
C GLU A 15 2.48 13.47 -16.23
N LEU A 16 2.64 13.00 -15.00
CA LEU A 16 3.85 13.22 -14.18
C LEU A 16 4.76 12.01 -14.08
N TYR A 17 4.19 10.81 -14.16
CA TYR A 17 4.93 9.57 -13.99
C TYR A 17 4.71 8.64 -15.18
N THR A 18 5.79 8.07 -15.69
CA THR A 18 5.67 6.95 -16.62
C THR A 18 5.21 5.69 -15.90
N MET A 19 4.79 4.69 -16.66
CA MET A 19 4.42 3.39 -16.12
C MET A 19 5.60 2.74 -15.36
N GLU A 20 6.82 2.84 -15.90
CA GLU A 20 8.03 2.33 -15.27
C GLU A 20 8.32 3.06 -13.96
N GLN A 21 8.12 4.38 -13.92
CA GLN A 21 8.23 5.14 -12.67
C GLN A 21 7.19 4.69 -11.65
N GLY A 22 5.95 4.43 -12.05
CA GLY A 22 4.93 3.89 -11.17
C GLY A 22 5.29 2.54 -10.55
N LEU A 23 6.13 1.74 -11.22
CA LEU A 23 6.63 0.47 -10.70
C LEU A 23 7.73 0.64 -9.62
N GLU A 24 8.51 1.71 -9.71
CA GLU A 24 9.73 1.88 -8.91
C GLU A 24 9.66 3.04 -7.91
N LEU A 25 8.54 3.76 -7.87
CA LEU A 25 8.27 4.88 -6.97
C LEU A 25 6.99 4.68 -6.19
N PRO A 26 6.97 5.20 -4.96
CA PRO A 26 8.11 5.63 -4.15
C PRO A 26 8.78 4.45 -3.47
N ALA A 27 9.96 4.68 -2.89
CA ALA A 27 10.62 3.67 -2.06
C ALA A 27 9.80 3.33 -0.82
N GLU A 28 9.97 2.09 -0.36
CA GLU A 28 9.61 1.68 1.00
C GLU A 28 10.65 2.18 1.99
N GLU A 29 10.25 2.55 3.18
CA GLU A 29 11.12 3.27 4.09
C GLU A 29 11.28 2.57 5.45
N VAL A 30 12.50 2.62 5.98
CA VAL A 30 12.80 2.37 7.40
C VAL A 30 13.32 3.65 8.02
N MET A 31 12.76 4.05 9.14
CA MET A 31 13.05 5.31 9.80
C MET A 31 13.56 5.11 11.22
N THR A 32 14.48 5.99 11.65
CA THR A 32 14.82 6.14 13.06
C THR A 32 13.84 7.10 13.72
N ILE A 33 13.11 6.65 14.73
CA ILE A 33 12.13 7.48 15.44
C ILE A 33 12.87 8.51 16.32
N LYS A 34 12.58 9.79 16.09
CA LYS A 34 13.06 10.91 16.89
C LYS A 34 11.85 11.68 17.44
N GLY A 35 11.89 12.07 18.70
CA GLY A 35 10.82 12.87 19.32
C GLY A 35 10.60 14.19 18.59
N GLY A 36 9.36 14.48 18.20
CA GLY A 36 8.99 15.72 17.51
C GLY A 36 9.39 15.80 16.04
N ALA A 37 10.02 14.78 15.47
CA ALA A 37 10.38 14.75 14.05
C ALA A 37 9.18 14.52 13.16
N TRP A 38 9.21 15.14 11.98
CA TRP A 38 8.27 14.93 10.89
C TRP A 38 8.97 14.18 9.75
N TYR A 39 8.35 13.13 9.24
CA TYR A 39 8.91 12.23 8.23
C TYR A 39 8.29 12.42 6.84
N GLY A 40 7.61 13.52 6.64
CA GLY A 40 7.09 13.95 5.34
C GLY A 40 5.67 13.52 5.03
N TRP A 41 5.18 12.42 5.56
CA TRP A 41 3.81 11.96 5.30
C TRP A 41 2.77 12.98 5.82
N PRO A 42 1.69 13.24 5.04
CA PRO A 42 1.36 12.73 3.69
C PRO A 42 1.92 13.60 2.54
N ASN A 43 2.60 14.70 2.83
CA ASN A 43 3.00 15.70 1.84
C ASN A 43 4.13 15.24 0.92
N CYS A 44 4.97 14.33 1.40
CA CYS A 44 6.21 13.94 0.74
C CYS A 44 6.28 12.44 0.52
N TYR A 45 7.09 12.03 -0.45
CA TYR A 45 7.53 10.65 -0.62
C TYR A 45 9.04 10.62 -0.90
N PHE A 46 9.68 9.49 -0.61
CA PHE A 46 11.10 9.32 -0.90
C PHE A 46 11.30 8.77 -2.31
N ASP A 47 12.02 9.55 -3.13
CA ASP A 47 12.43 9.12 -4.47
C ASP A 47 13.82 8.49 -4.39
N PRO A 48 13.94 7.17 -4.61
CA PRO A 48 15.22 6.47 -4.51
C PRO A 48 16.18 6.81 -5.65
N THR A 49 15.69 7.32 -6.79
CA THR A 49 16.52 7.72 -7.93
C THR A 49 17.22 9.04 -7.66
N LEU A 50 16.56 9.93 -6.96
CA LEU A 50 17.06 11.24 -6.52
C LEU A 50 17.71 11.17 -5.15
N ASN A 51 17.47 10.09 -4.39
CA ASN A 51 17.86 9.95 -2.99
C ASN A 51 17.37 11.12 -2.11
N LYS A 52 16.11 11.51 -2.30
CA LYS A 52 15.50 12.67 -1.65
C LYS A 52 14.03 12.47 -1.35
N LEU A 53 13.55 13.14 -0.30
CA LEU A 53 12.14 13.40 -0.10
C LEU A 53 11.70 14.52 -1.06
N VAL A 54 10.67 14.26 -1.83
CA VAL A 54 10.10 15.18 -2.81
C VAL A 54 8.63 15.39 -2.56
N LEU A 55 8.10 16.53 -3.00
CA LEU A 55 6.71 16.90 -2.78
C LEU A 55 5.78 15.99 -3.59
N ALA A 56 4.76 15.47 -2.93
CA ALA A 56 3.77 14.63 -3.58
C ALA A 56 2.83 15.47 -4.45
N PRO A 57 2.35 14.92 -5.58
CA PRO A 57 1.53 15.66 -6.54
C PRO A 57 0.30 16.32 -5.93
N GLU A 58 -0.37 15.67 -4.98
CA GLU A 58 -1.54 16.20 -4.28
C GLU A 58 -1.27 17.49 -3.51
N TYR A 59 0.00 17.73 -3.23
CA TYR A 59 0.46 18.93 -2.51
C TYR A 59 1.26 19.89 -3.40
N GLY A 60 1.12 19.73 -4.73
CA GLY A 60 1.74 20.59 -5.72
C GLY A 60 3.11 20.11 -6.22
N GLY A 61 3.44 18.84 -6.00
CA GLY A 61 4.65 18.22 -6.56
C GLY A 61 4.54 18.03 -8.08
N ASP A 62 5.69 17.92 -8.73
CA ASP A 62 5.85 17.89 -10.19
C ASP A 62 6.48 16.58 -10.70
N GLY A 63 6.32 15.51 -9.98
CA GLY A 63 6.88 14.22 -10.33
C GLY A 63 8.36 14.04 -9.93
N GLY A 64 8.84 14.78 -8.94
CA GLY A 64 10.15 14.54 -8.30
C GLY A 64 11.17 15.66 -8.35
N LYS A 65 10.89 16.78 -9.01
CA LYS A 65 11.80 17.94 -9.06
C LYS A 65 11.59 18.90 -7.88
N MET A 66 10.31 19.09 -7.48
CA MET A 66 9.93 20.01 -6.42
C MET A 66 10.11 19.37 -5.04
N ILE A 67 10.87 20.03 -4.19
CA ILE A 67 11.11 19.61 -2.80
C ILE A 67 10.08 20.27 -1.85
N GLY A 68 9.86 21.58 -1.99
CA GLY A 68 8.90 22.33 -1.18
C GLY A 68 9.15 22.16 0.31
N VAL A 69 8.11 21.82 1.06
CA VAL A 69 8.20 21.60 2.52
C VAL A 69 9.00 20.37 2.92
N CYS A 70 9.32 19.48 1.96
CA CYS A 70 9.99 18.20 2.22
C CYS A 70 11.46 18.37 2.62
N ASP A 71 12.05 19.53 2.43
CA ASP A 71 13.38 19.88 2.96
C ASP A 71 13.44 19.87 4.49
N LYS A 72 12.28 19.95 5.16
CA LYS A 72 12.16 19.96 6.63
C LYS A 72 11.87 18.57 7.20
N ALA A 73 11.58 17.61 6.34
CA ALA A 73 11.27 16.26 6.79
C ALA A 73 12.56 15.45 7.03
N GLU A 74 12.52 14.59 8.06
CA GLU A 74 13.61 13.64 8.32
C GLU A 74 13.61 12.58 7.22
N PRO A 75 14.75 12.36 6.55
CA PRO A 75 14.85 11.32 5.52
C PRO A 75 14.82 9.92 6.14
N PRO A 76 14.50 8.89 5.35
CA PRO A 76 14.59 7.51 5.81
C PRO A 76 16.02 7.14 6.20
N LEU A 77 16.13 6.23 7.17
CA LEU A 77 17.39 5.58 7.53
C LEU A 77 17.88 4.68 6.39
N VAL A 78 16.94 3.93 5.79
CA VAL A 78 17.15 3.05 4.63
C VAL A 78 15.91 3.08 3.76
N ALA A 79 16.12 3.13 2.45
CA ALA A 79 15.11 2.98 1.43
C ALA A 79 15.22 1.59 0.78
N PHE A 80 14.07 0.99 0.47
CA PHE A 80 13.94 -0.30 -0.18
C PHE A 80 13.16 -0.17 -1.48
N PRO A 81 13.21 -1.19 -2.36
CA PRO A 81 12.45 -1.16 -3.60
C PRO A 81 10.96 -0.89 -3.36
N ALA A 82 10.37 -0.14 -4.26
CA ALA A 82 8.98 0.27 -4.21
C ALA A 82 8.01 -0.91 -4.11
N HIS A 83 6.94 -0.72 -3.37
CA HIS A 83 5.80 -1.63 -3.27
C HIS A 83 6.09 -3.00 -2.64
N TRP A 84 7.25 -3.19 -2.01
CA TRP A 84 7.55 -4.46 -1.33
C TRP A 84 6.73 -4.67 -0.06
N ALA A 85 6.16 -3.61 0.51
CA ALA A 85 5.28 -3.59 1.69
C ALA A 85 5.97 -4.11 2.96
N PRO A 86 6.80 -3.30 3.65
CA PRO A 86 7.51 -3.68 4.89
C PRO A 86 6.56 -3.66 6.09
N ASN A 87 5.93 -4.80 6.40
CA ASN A 87 4.93 -4.90 7.47
C ASN A 87 5.52 -4.89 8.88
N ASP A 88 6.70 -5.47 9.07
CA ASP A 88 7.31 -5.56 10.40
C ASP A 88 8.83 -5.52 10.34
N LEU A 89 9.45 -5.08 11.45
CA LEU A 89 10.89 -4.98 11.61
C LEU A 89 11.33 -5.42 13.00
N LYS A 90 12.39 -6.23 13.07
CA LYS A 90 13.00 -6.66 14.32
C LYS A 90 14.51 -6.50 14.31
N LEU A 91 15.05 -5.71 15.25
CA LEU A 91 16.49 -5.67 15.52
C LEU A 91 16.94 -7.00 16.11
N TYR A 92 17.96 -7.61 15.53
CA TYR A 92 18.48 -8.88 15.96
C TYR A 92 19.50 -8.69 17.11
N LYS A 93 19.17 -9.25 18.25
CA LYS A 93 20.04 -9.29 19.45
C LYS A 93 20.28 -10.72 19.94
N GLY A 94 19.89 -11.71 19.13
CA GLY A 94 20.08 -13.13 19.43
C GLY A 94 21.55 -13.58 19.25
N THR A 95 21.81 -14.78 19.67
CA THR A 95 23.14 -15.40 19.60
C THR A 95 23.19 -16.62 18.67
N GLN A 96 22.08 -16.97 18.04
CA GLN A 96 22.00 -18.15 17.18
C GLN A 96 22.58 -17.90 15.78
N PHE A 97 22.34 -16.70 15.20
CA PHE A 97 22.95 -16.34 13.94
C PHE A 97 24.36 -15.78 14.13
N PRO A 98 25.24 -15.91 13.12
CA PRO A 98 26.61 -15.39 13.16
C PRO A 98 26.70 -13.91 13.54
N LYS A 99 27.86 -13.50 14.04
CA LYS A 99 28.12 -12.13 14.52
C LYS A 99 27.71 -11.03 13.55
N PRO A 100 27.85 -11.14 12.20
CA PRO A 100 27.42 -10.10 11.26
C PRO A 100 25.94 -9.76 11.31
N TYR A 101 25.07 -10.66 11.85
CA TYR A 101 23.63 -10.37 12.00
C TYR A 101 23.30 -9.59 13.28
N VAL A 102 24.21 -9.57 14.25
CA VAL A 102 23.95 -8.93 15.56
C VAL A 102 23.91 -7.41 15.39
N GLY A 103 22.84 -6.80 15.85
CA GLY A 103 22.61 -5.35 15.75
C GLY A 103 21.89 -4.91 14.48
N GLY A 104 21.84 -5.74 13.44
CA GLY A 104 21.08 -5.46 12.22
C GLY A 104 19.59 -5.72 12.37
N ALA A 105 18.84 -5.47 11.33
CA ALA A 105 17.38 -5.57 11.30
C ALA A 105 16.90 -6.62 10.33
N PHE A 106 16.03 -7.53 10.77
CA PHE A 106 15.19 -8.36 9.91
C PHE A 106 13.89 -7.60 9.62
N ILE A 107 13.45 -7.62 8.36
CA ILE A 107 12.28 -6.90 7.89
C ILE A 107 11.43 -7.87 7.06
N ALA A 108 10.14 -7.99 7.41
CA ALA A 108 9.18 -8.77 6.64
C ALA A 108 8.56 -7.92 5.55
N PHE A 109 8.81 -8.28 4.30
CA PHE A 109 8.18 -7.68 3.14
C PHE A 109 7.02 -8.55 2.68
N HIS A 110 5.80 -8.03 2.83
CA HIS A 110 4.56 -8.73 2.54
C HIS A 110 4.35 -9.02 1.05
N GLY A 111 4.96 -8.22 0.21
CA GLY A 111 4.93 -8.35 -1.24
C GLY A 111 3.93 -7.43 -1.92
N SER A 112 4.32 -6.97 -3.10
CA SER A 112 3.58 -5.99 -3.89
C SER A 112 2.31 -6.57 -4.52
N TRP A 113 1.40 -5.66 -4.89
CA TRP A 113 0.19 -5.96 -5.64
C TRP A 113 0.02 -5.01 -6.85
N ASN A 114 0.72 -3.90 -6.88
CA ASN A 114 0.53 -2.76 -7.78
C ASN A 114 1.73 -2.48 -8.71
N ARG A 115 2.51 -3.49 -9.02
CA ARG A 115 3.66 -3.37 -9.95
C ARG A 115 3.32 -3.79 -11.40
N ALA A 116 2.05 -3.95 -11.75
CA ALA A 116 1.68 -4.24 -13.13
C ALA A 116 2.01 -3.04 -14.06
N PRO A 117 2.52 -3.28 -15.29
CA PRO A 117 2.71 -4.57 -15.97
C PRO A 117 3.98 -5.32 -15.57
N GLY A 118 4.82 -4.76 -14.72
CA GLY A 118 6.01 -5.42 -14.23
C GLY A 118 5.70 -6.58 -13.25
N PRO A 119 6.70 -7.41 -12.95
CA PRO A 119 6.54 -8.51 -12.02
C PRO A 119 6.33 -8.00 -10.59
N GLN A 120 5.46 -8.65 -9.84
CA GLN A 120 5.33 -8.40 -8.41
C GLN A 120 6.61 -8.81 -7.67
N GLN A 121 6.98 -8.07 -6.63
CA GLN A 121 8.22 -8.23 -5.88
C GLN A 121 7.97 -8.20 -4.37
N GLY A 122 9.03 -8.34 -3.56
CA GLY A 122 8.92 -8.58 -2.15
C GLY A 122 8.58 -10.04 -1.88
N TYR A 123 7.67 -10.35 -0.96
CA TYR A 123 7.34 -11.71 -0.49
C TYR A 123 8.55 -12.40 0.12
N ASN A 124 9.34 -11.66 0.88
CA ASN A 124 10.62 -12.13 1.42
C ASN A 124 10.91 -11.54 2.80
N ILE A 125 11.95 -12.08 3.44
CA ILE A 125 12.57 -11.47 4.60
C ILE A 125 13.89 -10.87 4.16
N VAL A 126 14.08 -9.61 4.48
CA VAL A 126 15.32 -8.89 4.25
C VAL A 126 16.09 -8.76 5.55
N PHE A 127 17.40 -8.78 5.46
CA PHE A 127 18.29 -8.37 6.53
C PHE A 127 19.05 -7.09 6.13
N GLN A 128 18.94 -6.05 6.97
CA GLN A 128 19.68 -4.80 6.84
C GLN A 128 20.79 -4.74 7.88
N PRO A 129 22.08 -4.80 7.46
CA PRO A 129 23.19 -4.59 8.39
C PRO A 129 23.16 -3.18 8.98
N LEU A 130 23.31 -3.08 10.30
CA LEU A 130 23.41 -1.81 11.02
C LEU A 130 24.62 -1.86 11.96
N ALA A 131 25.32 -0.73 12.08
CA ALA A 131 26.33 -0.47 13.11
C ALA A 131 26.02 0.89 13.74
N ASP A 132 25.95 0.92 15.08
CA ASP A 132 25.61 2.13 15.84
C ASP A 132 24.33 2.82 15.38
N GLY A 133 23.33 2.01 15.00
CA GLY A 133 22.03 2.47 14.54
C GLY A 133 22.02 3.08 13.13
N LYS A 134 23.11 2.93 12.37
CA LYS A 134 23.25 3.40 10.98
C LYS A 134 23.48 2.23 10.03
N PRO A 135 23.08 2.33 8.76
CA PRO A 135 23.39 1.31 7.76
C PRO A 135 24.90 1.10 7.65
N SER A 136 25.35 -0.15 7.77
CA SER A 136 26.75 -0.55 7.64
C SER A 136 27.05 -1.37 6.39
N GLY A 137 26.06 -1.52 5.53
CA GLY A 137 26.12 -2.23 4.25
C GLY A 137 24.80 -2.22 3.53
N LYS A 138 24.78 -2.79 2.32
CA LYS A 138 23.55 -3.01 1.57
C LYS A 138 22.71 -4.09 2.26
N PHE A 139 21.40 -4.02 2.08
CA PHE A 139 20.53 -5.09 2.53
C PHE A 139 20.76 -6.39 1.75
N VAL A 140 20.40 -7.51 2.37
CA VAL A 140 20.41 -8.82 1.72
C VAL A 140 19.00 -9.42 1.78
N ILE A 141 18.61 -10.19 0.76
CA ILE A 141 17.44 -11.05 0.84
C ILE A 141 17.83 -12.26 1.68
N PHE A 142 17.36 -12.29 2.93
CA PHE A 142 17.70 -13.32 3.89
C PHE A 142 16.93 -14.62 3.64
N ALA A 143 15.65 -14.51 3.33
CA ALA A 143 14.79 -15.64 2.98
C ALA A 143 13.78 -15.24 1.91
N ASP A 144 13.66 -16.04 0.85
CA ASP A 144 12.72 -15.85 -0.26
C ASP A 144 11.95 -17.16 -0.53
N GLY A 145 11.13 -17.15 -1.59
CA GLY A 145 10.37 -18.32 -2.00
C GLY A 145 9.01 -18.47 -1.30
N PHE A 146 8.63 -17.56 -0.42
CA PHE A 146 7.33 -17.60 0.28
C PHE A 146 6.14 -17.61 -0.68
N ALA A 147 6.19 -16.81 -1.73
CA ALA A 147 5.10 -16.75 -2.71
C ALA A 147 4.90 -18.05 -3.51
N GLY A 148 5.91 -18.95 -3.52
CA GLY A 148 5.90 -20.14 -4.35
C GLY A 148 5.99 -19.80 -5.83
N LYS A 149 5.15 -20.46 -6.65
CA LYS A 149 5.18 -20.29 -8.12
C LYS A 149 4.73 -18.90 -8.59
N TYR A 150 3.83 -18.25 -7.84
CA TYR A 150 3.19 -17.01 -8.29
C TYR A 150 3.40 -15.89 -7.26
N LYS A 151 4.18 -14.88 -7.64
CA LYS A 151 4.32 -13.64 -6.85
C LYS A 151 3.16 -12.71 -7.20
N ASP A 152 1.99 -12.95 -6.63
CA ASP A 152 0.85 -12.02 -6.64
C ASP A 152 -0.04 -12.25 -5.40
N PRO A 153 -0.78 -11.24 -4.96
CA PRO A 153 -1.51 -11.30 -3.69
C PRO A 153 -2.58 -12.40 -3.64
N GLY A 154 -3.23 -12.69 -4.79
CA GLY A 154 -4.28 -13.70 -4.88
C GLY A 154 -3.75 -15.13 -4.86
N ARG A 155 -2.65 -15.40 -5.56
CA ARG A 155 -2.11 -16.74 -5.84
C ARG A 155 -0.84 -17.10 -5.08
N ALA A 156 -0.21 -16.15 -4.39
CA ALA A 156 0.94 -16.43 -3.54
C ALA A 156 0.60 -17.50 -2.52
N ALA A 157 1.49 -18.48 -2.36
CA ALA A 157 1.30 -19.55 -1.38
C ALA A 157 1.35 -19.01 0.05
N HIS A 158 2.26 -18.07 0.29
CA HIS A 158 2.52 -17.45 1.59
C HIS A 158 2.92 -15.98 1.42
N ARG A 159 2.65 -15.18 2.45
CA ARG A 159 3.05 -13.76 2.51
C ARG A 159 3.62 -13.46 3.89
N PRO A 160 4.94 -13.16 4.01
CA PRO A 160 5.55 -12.76 5.27
C PRO A 160 4.88 -11.50 5.83
N SER A 161 4.53 -11.52 7.11
CA SER A 161 3.79 -10.41 7.73
C SER A 161 4.49 -9.86 8.97
N GLY A 162 4.98 -10.72 9.87
CA GLY A 162 5.65 -10.33 11.10
C GLY A 162 6.96 -11.04 11.31
N VAL A 163 7.86 -10.43 12.10
CA VAL A 163 9.14 -11.01 12.52
C VAL A 163 9.36 -10.87 14.02
N ALA A 164 9.81 -11.95 14.66
CA ALA A 164 10.16 -11.97 16.06
C ALA A 164 11.44 -12.77 16.28
N VAL A 165 12.15 -12.48 17.40
CA VAL A 165 13.32 -13.25 17.83
C VAL A 165 12.95 -13.96 19.12
N GLY A 166 13.06 -15.28 19.14
CA GLY A 166 12.81 -16.09 20.30
C GLY A 166 13.91 -16.01 21.36
N ALA A 167 13.64 -16.52 22.54
CA ALA A 167 14.62 -16.58 23.64
C ALA A 167 15.85 -17.43 23.27
N ASP A 168 15.69 -18.37 22.34
CA ASP A 168 16.76 -19.22 21.79
C ASP A 168 17.56 -18.52 20.67
N GLY A 169 17.23 -17.28 20.33
CA GLY A 169 17.85 -16.53 19.25
C GLY A 169 17.36 -16.88 17.84
N ALA A 170 16.43 -17.83 17.69
CA ALA A 170 15.82 -18.17 16.40
C ALA A 170 14.94 -17.02 15.89
N LEU A 171 14.85 -16.85 14.56
CA LEU A 171 13.93 -15.92 13.93
C LEU A 171 12.59 -16.62 13.68
N TYR A 172 11.50 -15.97 14.05
CA TYR A 172 10.15 -16.41 13.75
C TYR A 172 9.54 -15.48 12.73
N VAL A 173 8.92 -16.06 11.70
CA VAL A 173 8.26 -15.30 10.61
C VAL A 173 6.81 -15.76 10.56
N SER A 174 5.87 -14.82 10.68
CA SER A 174 4.46 -15.11 10.50
C SER A 174 4.02 -14.90 9.05
N ASP A 175 2.98 -15.64 8.65
CA ASP A 175 2.32 -15.61 7.36
C ASP A 175 0.82 -15.48 7.59
N ASP A 176 0.22 -14.39 7.15
CA ASP A 176 -1.20 -14.12 7.31
C ASP A 176 -2.05 -14.75 6.19
N LYS A 177 -1.42 -15.10 5.06
CA LYS A 177 -2.11 -15.75 3.93
C LYS A 177 -2.56 -17.17 4.25
N ALA A 178 -1.68 -17.95 4.90
CA ALA A 178 -1.93 -19.37 5.20
C ALA A 178 -1.93 -19.68 6.69
N GLY A 179 -1.87 -18.68 7.57
CA GLY A 179 -1.92 -18.84 9.03
C GLY A 179 -0.75 -19.69 9.56
N ARG A 180 0.47 -19.42 9.10
CA ARG A 180 1.66 -20.21 9.43
C ARG A 180 2.70 -19.36 10.16
N ILE A 181 3.52 -20.02 10.98
CA ILE A 181 4.71 -19.43 11.59
C ILE A 181 5.90 -20.34 11.27
N TRP A 182 6.94 -19.77 10.65
CA TRP A 182 8.23 -20.44 10.47
C TRP A 182 9.16 -20.11 11.61
N ARG A 183 9.89 -21.11 12.09
CA ARG A 183 11.04 -20.95 12.96
C ARG A 183 12.29 -21.17 12.14
N VAL A 184 13.11 -20.12 12.00
CA VAL A 184 14.35 -20.13 11.24
C VAL A 184 15.53 -20.21 12.18
N THR A 185 16.39 -21.21 11.98
CA THR A 185 17.60 -21.45 12.78
C THR A 185 18.82 -21.46 11.87
N PHE A 186 19.96 -21.10 12.42
CA PHE A 186 21.23 -21.15 11.69
C PHE A 186 21.92 -22.50 11.94
N ASN A 187 22.27 -23.21 10.86
CA ASN A 187 22.98 -24.49 10.91
C ASN A 187 24.32 -24.46 10.14
N GLY A 188 24.74 -23.25 9.71
CA GLY A 188 25.98 -23.08 8.95
C GLY A 188 27.22 -22.90 9.84
N ASP A 189 28.31 -22.46 9.23
CA ASP A 189 29.56 -22.14 9.91
C ASP A 189 29.41 -20.82 10.71
N PRO A 190 29.50 -20.85 12.05
CA PRO A 190 29.38 -19.65 12.87
C PRO A 190 30.53 -18.65 12.70
N SER A 191 31.64 -19.05 12.06
CA SER A 191 32.78 -18.17 11.79
C SER A 191 32.59 -17.26 10.58
N VAL A 192 31.44 -17.34 9.88
CA VAL A 192 31.10 -16.43 8.76
C VAL A 192 31.22 -14.98 9.19
N THR A 193 32.04 -14.21 8.48
CA THR A 193 32.31 -12.80 8.75
C THR A 193 31.61 -11.85 7.78
N ASN A 194 31.16 -12.35 6.63
CA ASN A 194 30.52 -11.56 5.57
C ASN A 194 29.12 -12.08 5.28
N ILE A 195 28.21 -11.16 5.01
CA ILE A 195 26.89 -11.44 4.49
C ILE A 195 26.90 -10.92 3.04
N GLU A 196 26.62 -11.80 2.07
CA GLU A 196 26.52 -11.39 0.68
C GLU A 196 25.32 -10.47 0.47
N ALA A 197 25.57 -9.28 -0.07
CA ALA A 197 24.51 -8.34 -0.40
C ALA A 197 23.72 -8.84 -1.61
N ALA A 198 22.41 -8.71 -1.55
CA ALA A 198 21.57 -8.88 -2.73
C ALA A 198 22.00 -7.88 -3.82
N PRO A 199 21.92 -8.26 -5.11
CA PRO A 199 22.06 -7.28 -6.16
C PRO A 199 20.98 -6.20 -5.97
N SER A 200 21.41 -4.94 -5.90
CA SER A 200 20.45 -3.82 -5.88
C SER A 200 19.70 -3.82 -7.19
N PRO A 201 18.37 -3.67 -7.18
CA PRO A 201 17.64 -3.38 -8.41
C PRO A 201 18.23 -2.09 -9.00
N THR A 202 18.69 -2.16 -10.23
CA THR A 202 19.10 -0.99 -11.00
C THR A 202 17.84 -0.25 -11.42
N VAL A 203 17.51 0.81 -10.69
CA VAL A 203 16.47 1.74 -11.12
C VAL A 203 17.17 2.77 -12.02
N GLU A 204 16.90 2.73 -13.33
CA GLU A 204 17.31 3.81 -14.21
C GLU A 204 16.40 5.03 -13.94
N ALA A 205 17.02 6.18 -13.72
CA ALA A 205 16.28 7.44 -13.58
C ALA A 205 15.54 7.73 -14.89
N ALA A 206 14.23 7.60 -14.90
CA ALA A 206 13.44 7.96 -16.06
C ALA A 206 13.52 9.49 -16.24
N THR A 207 13.83 9.92 -17.47
CA THR A 207 13.74 11.33 -17.83
C THR A 207 12.28 11.67 -18.08
N SER A 208 11.60 12.14 -17.05
CA SER A 208 10.25 12.69 -17.22
C SER A 208 10.27 13.89 -18.15
N PRO A 209 9.35 13.98 -19.10
CA PRO A 209 9.13 15.21 -19.83
C PRO A 209 8.81 16.35 -18.86
N GLU A 210 9.12 17.55 -19.25
CA GLU A 210 8.92 18.77 -18.44
C GLU A 210 7.43 19.16 -18.42
N VAL A 211 6.59 18.30 -17.85
CA VAL A 211 5.16 18.54 -17.69
C VAL A 211 4.95 19.11 -16.29
N ARG A 212 4.36 20.30 -16.20
CA ARG A 212 3.88 20.83 -14.93
C ARG A 212 2.55 20.20 -14.62
N PRO A 213 2.31 19.79 -13.34
CA PRO A 213 0.97 19.43 -12.93
C PRO A 213 0.03 20.61 -13.22
N PRO A 214 -1.23 20.34 -13.56
CA PRO A 214 -2.23 21.39 -13.56
C PRO A 214 -2.20 22.09 -12.21
N GLU A 215 -2.30 23.43 -12.20
CA GLU A 215 -2.30 24.21 -10.94
C GLU A 215 -3.39 23.66 -10.03
N GLY A 216 -2.97 23.12 -8.88
CA GLY A 216 -3.90 22.65 -7.87
C GLY A 216 -3.73 21.16 -7.49
N ILE A 217 -4.50 20.82 -6.53
CA ILE A 217 -4.72 19.50 -5.98
C ILE A 217 -5.22 18.57 -7.12
N HIS A 218 -4.78 17.30 -7.10
CA HIS A 218 -5.26 16.26 -8.03
C HIS A 218 -6.77 16.36 -8.23
N PRO A 219 -7.27 16.24 -9.47
CA PRO A 219 -8.71 16.30 -9.75
C PRO A 219 -9.54 15.38 -8.82
N ASN A 220 -8.95 14.30 -8.32
CA ASN A 220 -9.57 13.37 -7.38
C ASN A 220 -9.13 13.54 -5.91
N ALA A 221 -8.12 14.37 -5.62
CA ALA A 221 -7.68 14.68 -4.26
C ALA A 221 -8.43 15.91 -3.74
N GLY A 222 -9.64 15.71 -3.26
CA GLY A 222 -10.42 16.76 -2.57
C GLY A 222 -11.20 17.72 -3.46
N THR A 223 -11.42 17.44 -4.73
CA THR A 223 -12.64 17.91 -5.35
C THR A 223 -13.77 17.29 -4.56
N GLU A 224 -14.51 18.13 -3.85
CA GLU A 224 -15.87 17.75 -3.48
C GLU A 224 -16.51 17.31 -4.80
N LEU A 225 -16.64 15.99 -4.97
CA LEU A 225 -17.38 15.42 -6.08
C LEU A 225 -18.68 16.20 -6.17
N ALA A 226 -19.04 16.63 -7.36
CA ALA A 226 -20.33 17.25 -7.63
C ALA A 226 -21.38 16.51 -6.83
N ALA A 227 -22.18 17.21 -6.03
CA ALA A 227 -23.03 16.70 -4.96
C ALA A 227 -23.47 15.24 -5.20
N LEU A 228 -22.91 14.32 -4.43
CA LEU A 228 -23.14 12.88 -4.60
C LEU A 228 -24.65 12.60 -4.54
N SER A 229 -25.16 11.86 -5.51
CA SER A 229 -26.56 11.46 -5.54
C SER A 229 -26.89 10.64 -4.27
N VAL A 230 -28.02 10.93 -3.66
CA VAL A 230 -28.50 10.18 -2.48
C VAL A 230 -29.36 9.01 -2.96
N PRO A 231 -29.08 7.77 -2.51
CA PRO A 231 -29.87 6.62 -2.92
C PRO A 231 -31.33 6.73 -2.44
N PRO A 232 -32.27 6.10 -3.16
CA PRO A 232 -33.67 6.07 -2.72
C PRO A 232 -33.81 5.53 -1.28
N GLY A 233 -34.46 6.29 -0.40
CA GLY A 233 -34.63 5.96 1.01
C GLY A 233 -33.39 6.17 1.89
N GLY A 234 -32.32 6.73 1.34
CA GLY A 234 -31.12 7.15 2.08
C GLY A 234 -31.12 8.63 2.42
N THR A 235 -30.07 9.07 3.09
CA THR A 235 -29.82 10.47 3.48
C THR A 235 -28.42 10.92 3.06
N SER A 236 -28.24 12.23 2.89
CA SER A 236 -26.91 12.82 2.63
C SER A 236 -25.92 12.55 3.78
N GLY A 237 -26.42 12.46 5.01
CA GLY A 237 -25.62 12.09 6.18
C GLY A 237 -25.05 10.67 6.07
N GLU A 238 -25.84 9.70 5.60
CA GLU A 238 -25.39 8.33 5.36
C GLU A 238 -24.31 8.30 4.25
N VAL A 239 -24.49 9.04 3.16
CA VAL A 239 -23.49 9.13 2.09
C VAL A 239 -22.17 9.73 2.61
N THR A 240 -22.25 10.80 3.42
CA THR A 240 -21.07 11.44 4.03
C THR A 240 -20.36 10.50 5.02
N LEU A 241 -21.11 9.79 5.86
CA LEU A 241 -20.54 8.78 6.77
C LEU A 241 -19.93 7.62 5.98
N GLY A 242 -20.62 7.17 4.93
CA GLY A 242 -20.15 6.11 4.04
C GLY A 242 -18.84 6.45 3.36
N LYS A 243 -18.66 7.71 2.92
CA LYS A 243 -17.38 8.20 2.39
C LYS A 243 -16.26 8.02 3.41
N LYS A 244 -16.45 8.45 4.64
CA LYS A 244 -15.44 8.30 5.70
C LYS A 244 -15.11 6.83 6.02
N ILE A 245 -16.11 5.95 5.98
CA ILE A 245 -15.90 4.50 6.18
C ILE A 245 -15.10 3.92 5.01
N PHE A 246 -15.45 4.29 3.77
CA PHE A 246 -14.78 3.83 2.55
C PHE A 246 -13.29 4.17 2.54
N HIS A 247 -12.92 5.35 3.04
CA HIS A 247 -11.54 5.82 3.14
C HIS A 247 -10.80 5.33 4.41
N GLY A 248 -11.48 4.65 5.33
CA GLY A 248 -10.88 4.16 6.56
C GLY A 248 -10.85 5.15 7.72
N ASP A 249 -11.35 6.36 7.55
CA ASP A 249 -11.39 7.41 8.59
C ASP A 249 -12.32 7.03 9.75
N VAL A 250 -13.30 6.17 9.48
CA VAL A 250 -14.25 5.63 10.44
C VAL A 250 -14.28 4.12 10.30
N ALA A 251 -14.29 3.40 11.42
CA ALA A 251 -14.32 1.95 11.52
C ALA A 251 -13.13 1.19 10.92
N GLY A 252 -12.17 1.84 10.28
CA GLY A 252 -10.94 1.23 9.76
C GLY A 252 -11.14 0.28 8.57
N ALA A 253 -12.21 0.41 7.80
CA ALA A 253 -12.41 -0.36 6.57
C ALA A 253 -11.40 0.04 5.49
N THR A 254 -11.00 -0.90 4.63
CA THR A 254 -9.94 -0.68 3.63
C THR A 254 -10.47 -0.64 2.19
N CYS A 255 -11.68 -0.14 1.97
CA CYS A 255 -12.36 -0.17 0.67
C CYS A 255 -11.59 0.60 -0.42
N ALA A 256 -11.13 1.82 -0.11
CA ALA A 256 -10.39 2.68 -1.02
C ALA A 256 -9.06 2.03 -1.48
N GLY A 257 -8.43 1.21 -0.65
CA GLY A 257 -7.18 0.52 -0.99
C GLY A 257 -7.30 -0.46 -2.17
N CYS A 258 -8.50 -1.00 -2.40
CA CYS A 258 -8.75 -1.91 -3.52
C CYS A 258 -9.53 -1.23 -4.66
N HIS A 259 -10.44 -0.31 -4.34
CA HIS A 259 -11.32 0.31 -5.33
C HIS A 259 -10.87 1.71 -5.80
N GLY A 260 -9.74 2.21 -5.28
CA GLY A 260 -9.29 3.59 -5.51
C GLY A 260 -10.03 4.61 -4.63
N ALA A 261 -9.42 5.77 -4.39
CA ALA A 261 -9.94 6.78 -3.46
C ALA A 261 -11.36 7.25 -3.83
N GLU A 262 -11.64 7.43 -5.11
CA GLU A 262 -12.95 7.84 -5.62
C GLU A 262 -13.71 6.69 -6.31
N GLY A 263 -13.36 5.45 -5.99
CA GLY A 263 -13.99 4.27 -6.57
C GLY A 263 -13.72 4.09 -8.07
N ILE A 264 -12.63 4.65 -8.59
CA ILE A 264 -12.25 4.56 -10.01
C ILE A 264 -11.73 3.20 -10.43
N GLY A 265 -11.48 2.32 -9.45
CA GLY A 265 -10.90 0.99 -9.64
C GLY A 265 -9.39 0.99 -9.55
N THR A 266 -8.85 -0.21 -9.39
CA THR A 266 -7.42 -0.50 -9.39
C THR A 266 -7.19 -1.86 -10.05
N PRO A 267 -5.94 -2.29 -10.28
CA PRO A 267 -5.69 -3.65 -10.72
C PRO A 267 -6.23 -4.75 -9.79
N VAL A 268 -6.51 -4.42 -8.52
CA VAL A 268 -7.00 -5.36 -7.49
C VAL A 268 -8.51 -5.41 -7.40
N GLY A 269 -9.18 -4.27 -7.56
CA GLY A 269 -10.62 -4.13 -7.41
C GLY A 269 -11.29 -3.31 -8.51
N PRO A 270 -12.55 -3.61 -8.87
CA PRO A 270 -13.24 -2.95 -9.97
C PRO A 270 -13.56 -1.48 -9.68
N ALA A 271 -13.72 -0.71 -10.77
CA ALA A 271 -14.26 0.64 -10.73
C ALA A 271 -15.72 0.62 -10.28
N LEU A 272 -16.02 1.29 -9.17
CA LEU A 272 -17.37 1.44 -8.63
C LEU A 272 -18.07 2.69 -9.21
N SER A 273 -17.29 3.67 -9.65
CA SER A 273 -17.79 4.92 -10.26
C SER A 273 -18.24 4.75 -11.70
N SER A 274 -17.94 3.62 -12.33
CA SER A 274 -18.33 3.34 -13.73
C SER A 274 -19.82 3.08 -13.94
N GLY A 275 -20.56 2.79 -12.86
CA GLY A 275 -21.95 2.31 -12.92
C GLY A 275 -22.11 0.91 -13.50
N THR A 276 -20.99 0.21 -13.80
CA THR A 276 -21.00 -1.18 -14.27
C THR A 276 -20.75 -2.13 -13.13
N TRP A 277 -21.74 -2.96 -12.81
CA TRP A 277 -21.68 -3.84 -11.65
C TRP A 277 -21.37 -5.27 -12.07
N LEU A 278 -20.32 -5.85 -11.48
CA LEU A 278 -19.94 -7.26 -11.69
C LEU A 278 -20.84 -8.22 -10.89
N TRP A 279 -21.44 -7.74 -9.81
CA TRP A 279 -22.30 -8.48 -8.88
C TRP A 279 -23.61 -7.73 -8.67
N GLY A 280 -24.72 -8.39 -9.01
CA GLY A 280 -26.04 -7.77 -8.91
C GLY A 280 -26.33 -6.72 -9.98
N ASP A 281 -27.35 -5.94 -9.75
CA ASP A 281 -27.90 -4.91 -10.66
C ASP A 281 -27.54 -3.46 -10.26
N GLY A 282 -26.70 -3.31 -9.22
CA GLY A 282 -26.27 -2.00 -8.73
C GLY A 282 -27.30 -1.28 -7.85
N ASN A 283 -28.42 -1.90 -7.50
CA ASN A 283 -29.31 -1.33 -6.51
C ASN A 283 -28.67 -1.34 -5.10
N LEU A 284 -29.14 -0.46 -4.21
CA LEU A 284 -28.57 -0.29 -2.88
C LEU A 284 -28.55 -1.60 -2.06
N ALA A 285 -29.57 -2.42 -2.19
CA ALA A 285 -29.69 -3.67 -1.44
C ALA A 285 -28.60 -4.68 -1.92
N CYS A 286 -28.44 -4.86 -3.23
CA CYS A 286 -27.40 -5.73 -3.81
C CYS A 286 -26.00 -5.24 -3.45
N ILE A 287 -25.73 -3.93 -3.52
CA ILE A 287 -24.45 -3.36 -3.14
C ILE A 287 -24.16 -3.64 -1.67
N THR A 288 -25.12 -3.36 -0.79
CA THR A 288 -24.97 -3.57 0.66
C THR A 288 -24.73 -5.05 0.99
N GLU A 289 -25.45 -5.96 0.34
CA GLU A 289 -25.28 -7.40 0.52
C GLU A 289 -23.91 -7.88 0.03
N THR A 290 -23.43 -7.35 -1.11
CA THR A 290 -22.08 -7.64 -1.64
C THR A 290 -20.99 -7.17 -0.67
N ILE A 291 -21.13 -5.97 -0.10
CA ILE A 291 -20.19 -5.45 0.91
C ILE A 291 -20.21 -6.33 2.17
N LYS A 292 -21.40 -6.73 2.61
CA LYS A 292 -21.58 -7.55 3.80
C LYS A 292 -20.90 -8.91 3.70
N ASN A 293 -21.08 -9.57 2.56
CA ASN A 293 -20.61 -10.94 2.34
C ASN A 293 -19.19 -11.01 1.75
N GLY A 294 -18.70 -9.91 1.15
CA GLY A 294 -17.49 -9.91 0.37
C GLY A 294 -17.61 -10.71 -0.93
N VAL A 295 -16.50 -10.86 -1.63
CA VAL A 295 -16.39 -11.62 -2.90
C VAL A 295 -15.14 -12.50 -2.82
N PRO A 296 -15.27 -13.75 -2.33
CA PRO A 296 -14.12 -14.65 -2.19
C PRO A 296 -13.55 -15.13 -3.53
N GLU A 297 -14.39 -15.19 -4.56
CA GLU A 297 -14.00 -15.63 -5.92
C GLU A 297 -14.35 -14.54 -6.94
N PRO A 298 -13.46 -13.55 -7.16
CA PRO A 298 -13.69 -12.46 -8.10
C PRO A 298 -13.79 -12.91 -9.55
N LYS A 299 -14.63 -12.24 -10.36
CA LYS A 299 -14.81 -12.56 -11.79
C LYS A 299 -13.69 -12.03 -12.68
N GLN A 300 -13.12 -10.86 -12.38
CA GLN A 300 -12.22 -10.15 -13.29
C GLN A 300 -10.90 -9.71 -12.61
N HIS A 301 -10.92 -9.42 -11.31
CA HIS A 301 -9.76 -8.92 -10.58
C HIS A 301 -9.14 -10.01 -9.71
N PRO A 302 -7.82 -9.98 -9.47
CA PRO A 302 -7.15 -11.03 -8.69
C PRO A 302 -7.41 -10.94 -7.18
N GLY A 303 -7.85 -9.80 -6.68
CA GLY A 303 -8.05 -9.56 -5.26
C GLY A 303 -9.41 -10.08 -4.79
N ALA A 304 -9.44 -10.99 -3.82
CA ALA A 304 -10.67 -11.32 -3.12
C ALA A 304 -11.11 -10.12 -2.28
N MET A 305 -12.40 -9.77 -2.34
CA MET A 305 -12.97 -8.72 -1.51
C MET A 305 -13.36 -9.31 -0.16
N PRO A 306 -12.71 -8.88 0.95
CA PRO A 306 -13.09 -9.36 2.27
C PRO A 306 -14.47 -8.82 2.68
N PRO A 307 -15.25 -9.56 3.48
CA PRO A 307 -16.49 -9.06 4.03
C PRO A 307 -16.29 -7.72 4.75
N MET A 308 -17.17 -6.76 4.48
CA MET A 308 -17.19 -5.44 5.14
C MET A 308 -15.85 -4.67 5.07
N GLY A 309 -15.03 -4.89 4.02
CA GLY A 309 -13.73 -4.24 3.90
C GLY A 309 -12.69 -4.73 4.91
N GLY A 310 -12.81 -5.98 5.40
CA GLY A 310 -11.89 -6.61 6.33
C GLY A 310 -12.11 -6.28 7.81
N VAL A 311 -13.19 -5.57 8.15
CA VAL A 311 -13.54 -5.18 9.53
C VAL A 311 -15.00 -5.54 9.84
N LYS A 312 -15.36 -5.53 11.12
CA LYS A 312 -16.76 -5.70 11.53
C LYS A 312 -17.45 -4.34 11.55
N LEU A 313 -18.33 -4.09 10.59
CA LEU A 313 -19.19 -2.90 10.56
C LEU A 313 -20.50 -3.13 11.34
N SER A 314 -21.00 -2.06 11.98
CA SER A 314 -22.39 -2.03 12.48
C SER A 314 -23.36 -1.96 11.29
N ASP A 315 -24.64 -2.29 11.52
CA ASP A 315 -25.68 -2.19 10.49
C ASP A 315 -25.80 -0.75 9.94
N GLU A 316 -25.63 0.26 10.80
CA GLU A 316 -25.61 1.67 10.42
C GLU A 316 -24.42 1.99 9.50
N ASN A 317 -23.22 1.56 9.85
CA ASN A 317 -22.01 1.77 9.05
C ASN A 317 -22.07 1.00 7.73
N LEU A 318 -22.60 -0.22 7.74
CA LEU A 318 -22.80 -1.02 6.54
C LEU A 318 -23.77 -0.35 5.56
N LYS A 319 -24.90 0.18 6.09
CA LYS A 319 -25.86 0.94 5.29
C LYS A 319 -25.23 2.21 4.73
N ALA A 320 -24.45 2.93 5.53
CA ALA A 320 -23.80 4.18 5.14
C ALA A 320 -22.77 3.94 4.01
N VAL A 321 -21.88 2.94 4.14
CA VAL A 321 -20.91 2.64 3.08
C VAL A 321 -21.59 2.13 1.82
N GLY A 322 -22.67 1.37 1.94
CA GLY A 322 -23.52 0.97 0.80
C GLY A 322 -24.12 2.18 0.08
N ALA A 323 -24.60 3.17 0.81
CA ALA A 323 -25.13 4.42 0.25
C ALA A 323 -24.06 5.22 -0.50
N TYR A 324 -22.86 5.31 0.03
CA TYR A 324 -21.74 5.97 -0.66
C TYR A 324 -21.32 5.23 -1.93
N VAL A 325 -21.16 3.91 -1.89
CA VAL A 325 -20.82 3.10 -3.06
C VAL A 325 -21.89 3.22 -4.14
N TRP A 326 -23.16 3.22 -3.76
CA TRP A 326 -24.27 3.49 -4.70
C TRP A 326 -24.12 4.87 -5.35
N SER A 327 -23.81 5.89 -4.56
CA SER A 327 -23.62 7.27 -5.05
C SER A 327 -22.49 7.38 -6.08
N LEU A 328 -21.41 6.62 -5.90
CA LEU A 328 -20.28 6.59 -6.84
C LEU A 328 -20.70 6.12 -8.23
N GLY A 329 -21.53 5.08 -8.32
CA GLY A 329 -21.98 4.50 -9.57
C GLY A 329 -23.16 5.25 -10.24
N HIS A 330 -23.76 6.22 -9.54
CA HIS A 330 -24.92 6.98 -10.01
C HIS A 330 -24.65 8.49 -10.13
N GLN A 331 -23.40 8.84 -10.42
CA GLN A 331 -23.00 10.22 -10.66
C GLN A 331 -23.63 10.70 -11.99
N GLY A 332 -24.42 11.76 -11.95
CA GLY A 332 -25.03 12.37 -13.13
C GLY A 332 -26.52 12.09 -13.35
N GLU A 333 -27.18 11.27 -12.57
CA GLU A 333 -28.62 11.17 -12.53
C GLU A 333 -29.24 12.33 -11.71
N THR A 334 -29.08 13.56 -12.19
CA THR A 334 -29.95 14.65 -11.74
C THR A 334 -31.37 14.32 -12.22
N LYS A 335 -32.29 14.05 -11.29
CA LYS A 335 -33.72 13.95 -11.58
C LYS A 335 -34.13 15.10 -12.48
N GLN A 336 -34.46 14.82 -13.75
CA GLN A 336 -35.34 15.71 -14.47
C GLN A 336 -36.67 15.83 -13.70
N PRO A 337 -37.15 17.03 -13.41
CA PRO A 337 -38.46 17.16 -12.81
C PRO A 337 -39.47 16.56 -13.78
N SER A 338 -40.26 15.61 -13.29
CA SER A 338 -41.41 15.07 -14.01
C SER A 338 -42.26 16.21 -14.50
N LYS A 339 -42.34 16.40 -15.83
CA LYS A 339 -43.36 17.24 -16.45
C LYS A 339 -44.70 16.62 -16.11
N GLN A 340 -45.49 17.36 -15.32
CA GLN A 340 -46.94 17.18 -15.22
C GLN A 340 -47.61 17.67 -16.49
#